data_641ebca66ff5d6f052eeabf4b2a513e2
#
_entry.id   641ebca66ff5d6f052eeabf4b2a513e2
#
_cell.length_a   1.000
_cell.length_b   1.000
_cell.length_c   1.000
_cell.angle_alpha   90.00
_cell.angle_beta   90.00
_cell.angle_gamma   90.00
#
_symmetry.space_group_name_H-M   'P 1'
#
loop_
_entity.id
_entity.type
_entity.pdbx_description
1 polymer ?
#
loop_
_entity_poly.entity_id
_entity_poly.type
_entity_poly.pdbx_seq_one_letter_code
_entity_poly.pdbx_strand_id
1 'polypeptide(L)'
;LQHFVLFPAVDDHLKDKIAIYSYHEDNFYLKAIHSIKQRFPTITLMSDVAMDPYSSDGHDGFVKNGQILNDKTLPILAKMATAQAQAGIDIIGPSDMMDGRIRTIREELDLGGYQNTSIMSYTAKYASSFYGPFRDALDSAPKAGDKKTYQMDPRNKREALIEAELDELEGADFLMVKPALSYLDVIQTLSENSNLPISAYNVSGEYAMVHAAAEKGWLDYENTYIEILTSIKRAGADMILSSVSYTHLTLPTIAGV
;
A
#
# COMPACT_ATOMS: atom_id res chain seq x y z
N LEU A 1 -17.63 4.48 7.47
CA LEU A 1 -16.20 4.64 7.20
C LEU A 1 -15.96 5.99 6.55
N GLN A 2 -14.80 6.61 6.85
CA GLN A 2 -14.42 7.91 6.32
C GLN A 2 -13.06 7.87 5.61
N HIS A 3 -12.33 6.76 5.71
CA HIS A 3 -11.00 6.61 5.13
C HIS A 3 -10.98 5.39 4.21
N PHE A 4 -10.49 5.55 2.99
CA PHE A 4 -10.49 4.51 1.98
C PHE A 4 -9.15 4.48 1.24
N VAL A 5 -8.69 3.27 0.94
CA VAL A 5 -7.56 3.06 0.03
C VAL A 5 -8.10 2.56 -1.30
N LEU A 6 -7.67 3.18 -2.38
CA LEU A 6 -8.10 2.83 -3.73
C LEU A 6 -6.96 2.15 -4.49
N PHE A 7 -7.28 1.09 -5.21
CA PHE A 7 -6.34 0.36 -6.07
C PHE A 7 -6.91 0.28 -7.49
N PRO A 8 -6.13 0.59 -8.54
CA PRO A 8 -6.57 0.45 -9.91
C PRO A 8 -6.42 -1.00 -10.40
N ALA A 9 -7.44 -1.53 -11.05
CA ALA A 9 -7.33 -2.73 -11.88
C ALA A 9 -7.34 -2.29 -13.34
N VAL A 10 -6.21 -2.46 -14.04
CA VAL A 10 -5.98 -1.91 -15.37
C VAL A 10 -5.98 -3.01 -16.41
N ASP A 11 -6.74 -2.84 -17.48
CA ASP A 11 -6.78 -3.78 -18.59
C ASP A 11 -5.41 -3.90 -19.29
N ASP A 12 -5.05 -5.10 -19.71
CA ASP A 12 -3.73 -5.41 -20.30
C ASP A 12 -3.37 -4.54 -21.50
N HIS A 13 -4.35 -4.11 -22.30
CA HIS A 13 -4.10 -3.27 -23.48
C HIS A 13 -3.65 -1.83 -23.12
N LEU A 14 -3.80 -1.41 -21.88
CA LEU A 14 -3.36 -0.12 -21.35
C LEU A 14 -2.01 -0.20 -20.62
N LYS A 15 -1.49 -1.42 -20.43
CA LYS A 15 -0.21 -1.63 -19.74
C LYS A 15 0.96 -1.50 -20.71
N ASP A 16 2.01 -0.82 -20.28
CA ASP A 16 3.26 -0.69 -21.02
C ASP A 16 4.49 -0.81 -20.08
N LYS A 17 5.71 -0.77 -20.63
CA LYS A 17 6.94 -0.98 -19.86
C LYS A 17 7.26 0.12 -18.85
N ILE A 18 6.78 1.33 -19.08
CA ILE A 18 7.08 2.51 -18.27
C ILE A 18 5.85 3.12 -17.62
N ALA A 19 4.75 2.35 -17.59
CA ALA A 19 3.52 2.70 -16.89
C ALA A 19 2.94 4.09 -17.29
N ILE A 20 2.99 4.46 -18.57
CA ILE A 20 2.55 5.78 -19.06
C ILE A 20 1.11 6.07 -18.67
N TYR A 21 0.24 5.05 -18.75
CA TYR A 21 -1.17 5.24 -18.43
C TYR A 21 -1.40 5.68 -16.98
N SER A 22 -0.49 5.41 -16.05
CA SER A 22 -0.63 5.77 -14.63
C SER A 22 -0.74 7.28 -14.37
N TYR A 23 -0.17 8.11 -15.26
CA TYR A 23 -0.21 9.57 -15.18
C TYR A 23 -0.83 10.23 -16.42
N HIS A 24 -1.50 9.45 -17.26
CA HIS A 24 -2.19 9.96 -18.45
C HIS A 24 -3.49 10.67 -18.06
N GLU A 25 -3.84 11.76 -18.77
CA GLU A 25 -5.06 12.55 -18.51
C GLU A 25 -6.35 11.74 -18.61
N ASP A 26 -6.37 10.69 -19.46
CA ASP A 26 -7.51 9.80 -19.64
C ASP A 26 -7.58 8.66 -18.62
N ASN A 27 -6.65 8.58 -17.66
CA ASN A 27 -6.63 7.53 -16.67
C ASN A 27 -7.92 7.53 -15.83
N PHE A 28 -8.64 6.40 -15.87
CA PHE A 28 -9.91 6.25 -15.16
C PHE A 28 -9.74 6.36 -13.63
N TYR A 29 -8.60 5.93 -13.09
CA TYR A 29 -8.30 5.99 -11.66
C TYR A 29 -8.18 7.43 -11.17
N LEU A 30 -7.48 8.29 -11.91
CA LEU A 30 -7.38 9.72 -11.62
C LEU A 30 -8.76 10.40 -11.71
N LYS A 31 -9.54 10.07 -12.74
CA LYS A 31 -10.93 10.56 -12.90
C LYS A 31 -11.83 10.10 -11.74
N ALA A 32 -11.65 8.86 -11.26
CA ALA A 32 -12.39 8.33 -10.12
C ALA A 32 -12.03 9.07 -8.83
N ILE A 33 -10.74 9.26 -8.52
CA ILE A 33 -10.28 10.05 -7.36
C ILE A 33 -10.93 11.43 -7.39
N HIS A 34 -10.82 12.15 -8.50
CA HIS A 34 -11.38 13.48 -8.66
C HIS A 34 -12.91 13.49 -8.42
N SER A 35 -13.64 12.57 -9.04
CA SER A 35 -15.09 12.48 -8.92
C SER A 35 -15.55 12.16 -7.50
N ILE A 36 -14.84 11.26 -6.80
CA ILE A 36 -15.13 10.89 -5.42
C ILE A 36 -14.89 12.10 -4.50
N LYS A 37 -13.76 12.78 -4.63
CA LYS A 37 -13.42 13.96 -3.81
C LYS A 37 -14.39 15.11 -4.04
N GLN A 38 -14.86 15.33 -5.27
CA GLN A 38 -15.89 16.32 -5.55
C GLN A 38 -17.24 15.98 -4.87
N ARG A 39 -17.62 14.71 -4.89
CA ARG A 39 -18.90 14.27 -4.33
C ARG A 39 -18.88 14.12 -2.80
N PHE A 40 -17.74 13.74 -2.25
CA PHE A 40 -17.52 13.45 -0.84
C PHE A 40 -16.27 14.15 -0.32
N PRO A 41 -16.25 15.47 -0.19
CA PRO A 41 -15.03 16.24 0.12
C PRO A 41 -14.45 15.95 1.52
N THR A 42 -15.25 15.38 2.43
CA THR A 42 -14.87 15.12 3.82
C THR A 42 -14.22 13.75 4.04
N ILE A 43 -14.29 12.83 3.06
CA ILE A 43 -13.61 11.54 3.18
C ILE A 43 -12.12 11.68 2.87
N THR A 44 -11.32 10.85 3.52
CA THR A 44 -9.89 10.72 3.23
C THR A 44 -9.67 9.60 2.23
N LEU A 45 -8.98 9.90 1.15
CA LEU A 45 -8.57 8.94 0.15
C LEU A 45 -7.06 8.74 0.17
N MET A 46 -6.64 7.48 0.24
CA MET A 46 -5.27 7.06 0.01
C MET A 46 -5.19 6.35 -1.35
N SER A 47 -4.14 6.64 -2.10
CA SER A 47 -3.83 5.98 -3.37
C SER A 47 -2.75 4.92 -3.19
N ASP A 48 -2.50 4.19 -4.28
CA ASP A 48 -1.36 3.29 -4.43
C ASP A 48 -0.43 3.83 -5.51
N VAL A 49 0.87 3.86 -5.21
CA VAL A 49 1.91 4.25 -6.16
C VAL A 49 2.88 3.09 -6.33
N ALA A 50 2.71 2.36 -7.41
CA ALA A 50 3.57 1.28 -7.87
C ALA A 50 3.33 1.03 -9.36
N MET A 51 4.31 0.48 -10.05
CA MET A 51 4.18 0.26 -11.49
C MET A 51 3.34 -0.99 -11.84
N ASP A 52 3.24 -1.98 -10.96
CA ASP A 52 2.67 -3.30 -11.27
C ASP A 52 1.26 -3.28 -11.88
N PRO A 53 0.30 -2.42 -11.49
CA PRO A 53 -0.99 -2.37 -12.15
C PRO A 53 -0.95 -1.86 -13.59
N TYR A 54 0.09 -1.10 -13.93
CA TYR A 54 0.25 -0.42 -15.22
C TYR A 54 1.38 -0.99 -16.07
N SER A 55 2.24 -1.83 -15.47
CA SER A 55 3.41 -2.39 -16.14
C SER A 55 3.07 -3.67 -16.89
N SER A 56 3.51 -3.74 -18.16
CA SER A 56 3.44 -4.97 -18.95
C SER A 56 4.29 -6.11 -18.39
N ASP A 57 5.24 -5.84 -17.50
CA ASP A 57 6.08 -6.84 -16.81
C ASP A 57 5.48 -7.30 -15.48
N GLY A 58 4.48 -6.58 -14.90
CA GLY A 58 3.81 -6.90 -13.63
C GLY A 58 4.70 -6.71 -12.39
N HIS A 59 5.79 -5.97 -12.51
CA HIS A 59 6.67 -5.59 -11.41
C HIS A 59 6.40 -4.16 -10.93
N ASP A 60 6.71 -3.91 -9.65
CA ASP A 60 6.52 -2.58 -9.01
C ASP A 60 7.53 -1.54 -9.52
N GLY A 61 8.58 -1.96 -10.25
CA GLY A 61 9.61 -1.11 -10.84
C GLY A 61 9.89 -1.44 -12.31
N PHE A 62 10.66 -0.56 -12.95
CA PHE A 62 11.03 -0.68 -14.37
C PHE A 62 11.97 -1.86 -14.61
N VAL A 63 11.57 -2.76 -15.52
CA VAL A 63 12.33 -3.98 -15.87
C VAL A 63 13.15 -3.77 -17.14
N LYS A 64 14.45 -4.06 -17.07
CA LYS A 64 15.33 -4.14 -18.24
C LYS A 64 16.25 -5.35 -18.13
N ASN A 65 16.26 -6.21 -19.14
CA ASN A 65 17.08 -7.43 -19.18
C ASN A 65 16.89 -8.35 -17.95
N GLY A 66 15.63 -8.45 -17.47
CA GLY A 66 15.30 -9.26 -16.28
C GLY A 66 15.70 -8.65 -14.93
N GLN A 67 16.16 -7.40 -14.91
CA GLN A 67 16.53 -6.68 -13.70
C GLN A 67 15.62 -5.51 -13.44
N ILE A 68 15.27 -5.29 -12.17
CA ILE A 68 14.58 -4.09 -11.72
C ILE A 68 15.60 -2.96 -11.60
N LEU A 69 15.34 -1.84 -12.27
CA LEU A 69 16.23 -0.68 -12.25
C LEU A 69 15.66 0.41 -11.33
N ASN A 70 16.14 0.45 -10.10
CA ASN A 70 15.70 1.39 -9.06
C ASN A 70 15.63 2.84 -9.57
N ASP A 71 16.76 3.42 -9.93
CA ASP A 71 16.87 4.84 -10.28
C ASP A 71 16.08 5.23 -11.55
N LYS A 72 15.75 4.25 -12.39
CA LYS A 72 14.88 4.48 -13.55
C LYS A 72 13.40 4.42 -13.21
N THR A 73 13.08 3.81 -12.08
CA THR A 73 11.72 3.73 -11.55
C THR A 73 11.31 5.02 -10.85
N LEU A 74 12.19 5.63 -10.09
CA LEU A 74 11.88 6.81 -9.25
C LEU A 74 11.16 7.95 -9.99
N PRO A 75 11.61 8.40 -11.19
CA PRO A 75 10.92 9.47 -11.91
C PRO A 75 9.52 9.07 -12.40
N ILE A 76 9.25 7.77 -12.58
CA ILE A 76 7.93 7.27 -12.99
C ILE A 76 6.98 7.36 -11.79
N LEU A 77 7.44 6.89 -10.62
CA LEU A 77 6.68 6.97 -9.36
C LEU A 77 6.34 8.42 -8.98
N ALA A 78 7.28 9.33 -9.13
CA ALA A 78 7.07 10.76 -8.88
C ALA A 78 5.98 11.36 -9.77
N LYS A 79 6.00 11.07 -11.08
CA LYS A 79 4.94 11.50 -12.01
C LYS A 79 3.58 10.92 -11.65
N MET A 80 3.55 9.65 -11.26
CA MET A 80 2.33 8.97 -10.81
C MET A 80 1.77 9.64 -9.56
N ALA A 81 2.60 9.89 -8.56
CA ALA A 81 2.21 10.56 -7.31
C ALA A 81 1.69 11.99 -7.56
N THR A 82 2.39 12.76 -8.42
CA THR A 82 1.96 14.12 -8.79
C THR A 82 0.61 14.13 -9.50
N ALA A 83 0.37 13.20 -10.44
CA ALA A 83 -0.92 13.09 -11.12
C ALA A 83 -2.06 12.72 -10.16
N GLN A 84 -1.80 11.87 -9.18
CA GLN A 84 -2.77 11.51 -8.14
C GLN A 84 -3.04 12.70 -7.19
N ALA A 85 -2.02 13.47 -6.81
CA ALA A 85 -2.17 14.69 -6.01
C ALA A 85 -3.01 15.73 -6.77
N GLN A 86 -2.75 15.93 -8.05
CA GLN A 86 -3.54 16.80 -8.92
C GLN A 86 -5.01 16.36 -9.03
N ALA A 87 -5.29 15.06 -8.98
CA ALA A 87 -6.64 14.52 -8.96
C ALA A 87 -7.35 14.73 -7.60
N GLY A 88 -6.64 15.14 -6.55
CA GLY A 88 -7.18 15.49 -5.23
C GLY A 88 -7.03 14.41 -4.17
N ILE A 89 -6.06 13.51 -4.32
CA ILE A 89 -5.77 12.49 -3.29
C ILE A 89 -5.26 13.15 -2.01
N ASP A 90 -5.60 12.61 -0.85
CA ASP A 90 -5.12 13.12 0.44
C ASP A 90 -3.81 12.48 0.88
N ILE A 91 -3.65 11.18 0.60
CA ILE A 91 -2.49 10.39 1.02
C ILE A 91 -1.95 9.59 -0.16
N ILE A 92 -0.67 9.74 -0.46
CA ILE A 92 0.07 8.90 -1.40
C ILE A 92 0.62 7.67 -0.68
N GLY A 93 0.41 6.48 -1.22
CA GLY A 93 0.90 5.22 -0.68
C GLY A 93 1.92 4.54 -1.58
N PRO A 94 3.22 4.87 -1.50
CA PRO A 94 4.25 4.21 -2.29
C PRO A 94 4.47 2.78 -1.84
N SER A 95 3.97 1.83 -2.62
CA SER A 95 4.00 0.40 -2.28
C SER A 95 5.07 -0.39 -3.03
N ASP A 96 5.90 0.28 -3.80
CA ASP A 96 6.85 -0.28 -4.75
C ASP A 96 8.14 -0.82 -4.13
N MET A 97 8.56 -0.32 -2.97
CA MET A 97 9.80 -0.66 -2.23
C MET A 97 11.10 -0.27 -2.96
N MET A 98 11.08 0.74 -3.84
CA MET A 98 12.32 1.28 -4.43
C MET A 98 13.05 2.19 -3.42
N ASP A 99 14.36 2.12 -3.40
CA ASP A 99 15.20 2.94 -2.53
C ASP A 99 15.18 4.42 -2.99
N GLY A 100 15.03 5.36 -2.04
CA GLY A 100 14.95 6.80 -2.30
C GLY A 100 13.61 7.29 -2.89
N ARG A 101 12.58 6.43 -2.95
CA ARG A 101 11.29 6.77 -3.54
C ARG A 101 10.53 7.83 -2.76
N ILE A 102 10.62 7.80 -1.45
CA ILE A 102 9.89 8.75 -0.58
C ILE A 102 10.41 10.16 -0.80
N ARG A 103 11.74 10.34 -0.81
CA ARG A 103 12.36 11.63 -1.11
C ARG A 103 11.97 12.15 -2.48
N THR A 104 12.10 11.31 -3.51
CA THR A 104 11.80 11.70 -4.88
C THR A 104 10.34 12.13 -5.02
N ILE A 105 9.39 11.40 -4.42
CA ILE A 105 7.97 11.74 -4.43
C ILE A 105 7.73 13.04 -3.65
N ARG A 106 8.31 13.20 -2.44
CA ARG A 106 8.11 14.40 -1.62
C ARG A 106 8.60 15.66 -2.34
N GLU A 107 9.80 15.62 -2.90
CA GLU A 107 10.37 16.73 -3.66
C GLU A 107 9.48 17.13 -4.84
N GLU A 108 8.97 16.17 -5.63
CA GLU A 108 8.10 16.47 -6.77
C GLU A 108 6.72 16.99 -6.34
N LEU A 109 6.14 16.47 -5.26
CA LEU A 109 4.89 16.98 -4.70
C LEU A 109 5.07 18.44 -4.22
N ASP A 110 6.16 18.75 -3.54
CA ASP A 110 6.44 20.10 -3.03
C ASP A 110 6.68 21.10 -4.18
N LEU A 111 7.44 20.70 -5.20
CA LEU A 111 7.63 21.49 -6.41
C LEU A 111 6.32 21.74 -7.16
N GLY A 112 5.42 20.75 -7.16
CA GLY A 112 4.10 20.84 -7.76
C GLY A 112 3.07 21.66 -6.96
N GLY A 113 3.41 22.13 -5.74
CA GLY A 113 2.49 22.86 -4.86
C GLY A 113 1.57 21.95 -4.03
N TYR A 114 1.91 20.68 -3.87
CA TYR A 114 1.11 19.65 -3.16
C TYR A 114 1.68 19.33 -1.78
N GLN A 115 2.20 20.32 -1.04
CA GLN A 115 2.81 20.16 0.29
C GLN A 115 1.85 19.54 1.34
N ASN A 116 0.54 19.70 1.13
CA ASN A 116 -0.49 19.15 2.02
C ASN A 116 -0.88 17.71 1.70
N THR A 117 -0.36 17.12 0.61
CA THR A 117 -0.55 15.70 0.31
C THR A 117 0.41 14.88 1.14
N SER A 118 -0.10 14.05 2.04
CA SER A 118 0.71 13.20 2.92
C SER A 118 1.26 11.98 2.19
N ILE A 119 2.37 11.44 2.70
CA ILE A 119 2.98 10.20 2.21
C ILE A 119 2.93 9.15 3.31
N MET A 120 2.22 8.05 3.05
CA MET A 120 2.24 6.84 3.87
C MET A 120 3.17 5.81 3.23
N SER A 121 4.41 5.75 3.71
CA SER A 121 5.37 4.79 3.18
C SER A 121 5.00 3.36 3.53
N TYR A 122 5.08 2.46 2.55
CA TYR A 122 5.09 1.01 2.79
C TYR A 122 6.49 0.59 3.27
N THR A 123 6.89 1.11 4.40
CA THR A 123 8.24 1.02 4.97
C THR A 123 8.72 -0.41 5.16
N ALA A 124 7.85 -1.29 5.68
CA ALA A 124 8.16 -2.69 5.92
C ALA A 124 7.17 -3.60 5.18
N LYS A 125 7.32 -3.71 3.86
CA LYS A 125 6.54 -4.62 3.01
C LYS A 125 7.31 -5.89 2.74
N TYR A 126 6.87 -6.98 3.32
CA TYR A 126 7.52 -8.29 3.23
C TYR A 126 7.09 -9.10 2.00
N ALA A 127 7.98 -9.93 1.46
CA ALA A 127 7.67 -10.89 0.40
C ALA A 127 6.81 -12.05 0.97
N SER A 128 5.52 -11.77 1.15
CA SER A 128 4.59 -12.61 1.88
C SER A 128 3.78 -13.55 0.99
N SER A 129 3.48 -14.74 1.52
CA SER A 129 2.54 -15.69 0.91
C SER A 129 1.07 -15.26 1.05
N PHE A 130 0.76 -14.26 1.89
CA PHE A 130 -0.61 -13.78 2.11
C PHE A 130 -1.13 -12.85 1.02
N TYR A 131 -0.36 -12.56 -0.04
CA TYR A 131 -0.79 -11.64 -1.12
C TYR A 131 -1.58 -12.32 -2.24
N GLY A 132 -1.84 -13.65 -2.20
CA GLY A 132 -2.55 -14.37 -3.25
C GLY A 132 -3.85 -13.70 -3.67
N PRO A 133 -4.84 -13.55 -2.77
CA PRO A 133 -6.15 -13.00 -3.14
C PRO A 133 -6.09 -11.57 -3.71
N PHE A 134 -5.15 -10.75 -3.26
CA PHE A 134 -4.96 -9.40 -3.77
C PHE A 134 -4.40 -9.38 -5.20
N ARG A 135 -3.42 -10.25 -5.48
CA ARG A 135 -2.83 -10.39 -6.83
C ARG A 135 -3.87 -10.84 -7.85
N ASP A 136 -4.72 -11.78 -7.45
CA ASP A 136 -5.81 -12.27 -8.30
C ASP A 136 -6.83 -11.15 -8.59
N ALA A 137 -7.16 -10.33 -7.58
CA ALA A 137 -8.13 -9.24 -7.72
C ALA A 137 -7.65 -8.10 -8.65
N LEU A 138 -6.34 -7.83 -8.70
CA LEU A 138 -5.77 -6.73 -9.51
C LEU A 138 -5.11 -7.20 -10.82
N ASP A 139 -5.03 -8.50 -11.08
CA ASP A 139 -4.26 -9.06 -12.19
C ASP A 139 -2.84 -8.46 -12.28
N SER A 140 -2.18 -8.37 -11.10
CA SER A 140 -0.88 -7.70 -10.92
C SER A 140 0.26 -8.65 -10.55
N ALA A 141 0.13 -9.93 -10.89
CA ALA A 141 1.20 -10.89 -10.69
C ALA A 141 2.37 -10.62 -11.65
N PRO A 142 3.64 -10.74 -11.20
CA PRO A 142 4.80 -10.61 -12.08
C PRO A 142 4.73 -11.68 -13.17
N LYS A 143 4.95 -11.26 -14.43
CA LYS A 143 4.93 -12.17 -15.60
C LYS A 143 6.19 -13.05 -15.67
N ALA A 144 7.26 -12.68 -14.96
CA ALA A 144 8.50 -13.45 -14.82
C ALA A 144 9.18 -13.14 -13.48
N GLY A 145 9.81 -14.15 -12.86
CA GLY A 145 10.48 -13.99 -11.58
C GLY A 145 9.53 -13.84 -10.38
N ASP A 146 10.00 -13.17 -9.35
CA ASP A 146 9.22 -12.86 -8.16
C ASP A 146 9.58 -11.45 -7.64
N LYS A 147 8.92 -11.00 -6.58
CA LYS A 147 9.14 -9.66 -5.99
C LYS A 147 10.18 -9.65 -4.83
N LYS A 148 10.91 -10.76 -4.60
CA LYS A 148 11.84 -10.89 -3.46
C LYS A 148 13.11 -10.06 -3.61
N THR A 149 13.39 -9.52 -4.79
CA THR A 149 14.57 -8.66 -5.01
C THR A 149 14.39 -7.25 -4.44
N TYR A 150 13.14 -6.86 -4.09
CA TYR A 150 12.82 -5.54 -3.52
C TYR A 150 11.81 -5.58 -2.38
N GLN A 151 11.00 -6.63 -2.23
CA GLN A 151 10.22 -6.84 -1.01
C GLN A 151 11.10 -7.51 0.05
N MET A 152 10.91 -7.13 1.32
CA MET A 152 11.75 -7.57 2.43
C MET A 152 11.67 -9.08 2.68
N ASP A 153 12.78 -9.68 3.11
CA ASP A 153 12.83 -11.10 3.50
C ASP A 153 12.03 -11.30 4.82
N PRO A 154 11.03 -12.20 4.85
CA PRO A 154 10.25 -12.50 6.06
C PRO A 154 11.08 -12.90 7.29
N ARG A 155 12.33 -13.33 7.09
CA ARG A 155 13.24 -13.72 8.17
C ARG A 155 14.02 -12.53 8.76
N ASN A 156 13.95 -11.35 8.13
CA ASN A 156 14.76 -10.19 8.50
C ASN A 156 13.88 -9.08 9.11
N LYS A 157 13.99 -8.92 10.44
CA LYS A 157 13.31 -7.84 11.16
C LYS A 157 14.11 -6.54 11.19
N ARG A 158 15.46 -6.62 11.14
CA ARG A 158 16.34 -5.45 11.33
C ARG A 158 16.25 -4.45 10.18
N GLU A 159 16.01 -4.92 8.99
CA GLU A 159 15.83 -4.10 7.79
C GLU A 159 14.69 -3.08 7.97
N ALA A 160 13.61 -3.46 8.67
CA ALA A 160 12.48 -2.57 8.92
C ALA A 160 12.88 -1.29 9.68
N LEU A 161 13.84 -1.36 10.59
CA LEU A 161 14.35 -0.18 11.31
C LEU A 161 15.17 0.73 10.38
N ILE A 162 15.97 0.16 9.51
CA ILE A 162 16.78 0.91 8.54
C ILE A 162 15.86 1.64 7.55
N GLU A 163 14.88 0.93 7.02
CA GLU A 163 13.89 1.51 6.10
C GLU A 163 13.05 2.61 6.78
N ALA A 164 12.67 2.40 8.06
CA ALA A 164 11.94 3.41 8.81
C ALA A 164 12.74 4.70 8.97
N GLU A 165 13.99 4.61 9.38
CA GLU A 165 14.88 5.77 9.52
C GLU A 165 15.09 6.50 8.18
N LEU A 166 15.28 5.75 7.09
CA LEU A 166 15.42 6.33 5.76
C LEU A 166 14.15 7.02 5.29
N ASP A 167 13.00 6.35 5.39
CA ASP A 167 11.71 6.91 4.97
C ASP A 167 11.33 8.18 5.76
N GLU A 168 11.62 8.23 7.08
CA GLU A 168 11.45 9.42 7.90
C GLU A 168 12.33 10.57 7.40
N LEU A 169 13.62 10.32 7.17
CA LEU A 169 14.58 11.32 6.65
C LEU A 169 14.23 11.79 5.24
N GLU A 170 13.54 10.96 4.48
CA GLU A 170 13.08 11.23 3.13
C GLU A 170 11.75 12.01 3.09
N GLY A 171 11.05 12.14 4.22
CA GLY A 171 9.84 12.95 4.35
C GLY A 171 8.54 12.17 4.30
N ALA A 172 8.52 10.92 4.78
CA ALA A 172 7.28 10.19 5.07
C ALA A 172 6.52 10.86 6.23
N ASP A 173 5.18 10.84 6.16
CA ASP A 173 4.29 11.30 7.24
C ASP A 173 3.79 10.13 8.08
N PHE A 174 3.74 8.93 7.51
CA PHE A 174 3.30 7.69 8.15
C PHE A 174 4.17 6.53 7.69
N LEU A 175 4.40 5.56 8.59
CA LEU A 175 5.11 4.31 8.27
C LEU A 175 4.12 3.14 8.29
N MET A 176 4.24 2.20 7.35
CA MET A 176 3.36 1.05 7.24
C MET A 176 4.10 -0.27 7.29
N VAL A 177 3.55 -1.22 8.07
CA VAL A 177 3.95 -2.64 8.04
C VAL A 177 2.92 -3.45 7.25
N LYS A 178 3.38 -4.25 6.28
CA LYS A 178 2.53 -5.11 5.43
C LYS A 178 3.20 -6.46 5.18
N PRO A 179 2.54 -7.59 5.47
CA PRO A 179 1.26 -7.77 6.18
C PRO A 179 1.34 -7.45 7.68
N ALA A 180 0.19 -7.48 8.40
CA ALA A 180 0.14 -7.13 9.81
C ALA A 180 0.28 -8.32 10.77
N LEU A 181 -0.59 -9.34 10.63
CA LEU A 181 -0.78 -10.37 11.66
C LEU A 181 0.48 -11.19 11.95
N SER A 182 1.24 -11.55 10.91
CA SER A 182 2.48 -12.33 11.06
C SER A 182 3.71 -11.48 11.41
N TYR A 183 3.55 -10.16 11.55
CA TYR A 183 4.62 -9.18 11.75
C TYR A 183 4.32 -8.22 12.92
N LEU A 184 3.59 -8.69 13.95
CA LEU A 184 3.28 -7.91 15.14
C LEU A 184 4.54 -7.42 15.88
N ASP A 185 5.60 -8.22 15.86
CA ASP A 185 6.91 -7.87 16.40
C ASP A 185 7.59 -6.74 15.63
N VAL A 186 7.36 -6.63 14.32
CA VAL A 186 7.86 -5.52 13.48
C VAL A 186 7.05 -4.26 13.78
N ILE A 187 5.72 -4.36 13.87
CA ILE A 187 4.85 -3.24 14.25
C ILE A 187 5.30 -2.68 15.59
N GLN A 188 5.49 -3.53 16.61
CA GLN A 188 5.97 -3.11 17.92
C GLN A 188 7.33 -2.44 17.82
N THR A 189 8.24 -3.03 17.08
CA THR A 189 9.60 -2.47 16.92
C THR A 189 9.57 -1.07 16.31
N LEU A 190 8.78 -0.84 15.26
CA LEU A 190 8.67 0.48 14.66
C LEU A 190 7.99 1.48 15.61
N SER A 191 6.93 1.07 16.30
CA SER A 191 6.22 1.93 17.25
C SER A 191 7.08 2.35 18.45
N GLU A 192 8.08 1.55 18.84
CA GLU A 192 9.02 1.86 19.91
C GLU A 192 10.20 2.75 19.45
N ASN A 193 10.47 2.83 18.14
CA ASN A 193 11.67 3.49 17.61
C ASN A 193 11.38 4.65 16.63
N SER A 194 10.11 4.90 16.28
CA SER A 194 9.69 6.01 15.45
C SER A 194 8.73 6.94 16.19
N ASN A 195 8.79 8.23 15.88
CA ASN A 195 7.80 9.23 16.33
C ASN A 195 6.66 9.41 15.32
N LEU A 196 6.75 8.84 14.13
CA LEU A 196 5.68 8.88 13.14
C LEU A 196 4.59 7.86 13.48
N PRO A 197 3.31 8.15 13.16
CA PRO A 197 2.24 7.18 13.33
C PRO A 197 2.48 5.91 12.50
N ILE A 198 2.25 4.75 13.14
CA ILE A 198 2.43 3.44 12.51
C ILE A 198 1.11 2.93 11.97
N SER A 199 1.10 2.60 10.69
CA SER A 199 0.00 1.91 10.02
C SER A 199 0.32 0.42 9.86
N ALA A 200 -0.69 -0.43 9.94
CA ALA A 200 -0.56 -1.87 9.72
C ALA A 200 -1.61 -2.36 8.73
N TYR A 201 -1.17 -3.13 7.73
CA TYR A 201 -2.08 -3.65 6.70
C TYR A 201 -2.47 -5.10 6.99
N ASN A 202 -3.70 -5.30 7.50
CA ASN A 202 -4.35 -6.61 7.54
C ASN A 202 -4.79 -6.97 6.11
N VAL A 203 -3.97 -7.75 5.40
CA VAL A 203 -4.15 -8.03 3.98
C VAL A 203 -5.26 -9.02 3.70
N SER A 204 -5.71 -9.06 2.44
CA SER A 204 -6.83 -9.92 2.02
C SER A 204 -6.61 -11.41 2.29
N GLY A 205 -5.37 -11.91 2.26
CA GLY A 205 -5.07 -13.30 2.62
C GLY A 205 -5.26 -13.58 4.10
N GLU A 206 -4.90 -12.63 4.98
CA GLU A 206 -5.16 -12.76 6.43
C GLU A 206 -6.66 -12.74 6.72
N TYR A 207 -7.40 -11.85 6.06
CA TYR A 207 -8.85 -11.80 6.13
C TYR A 207 -9.50 -13.10 5.62
N ALA A 208 -9.09 -13.58 4.43
CA ALA A 208 -9.63 -14.79 3.82
C ALA A 208 -9.41 -16.05 4.67
N MET A 209 -8.28 -16.16 5.41
CA MET A 209 -8.03 -17.27 6.33
C MET A 209 -9.10 -17.38 7.42
N VAL A 210 -9.45 -16.25 8.04
CA VAL A 210 -10.46 -16.20 9.09
C VAL A 210 -11.82 -16.61 8.53
N HIS A 211 -12.16 -16.05 7.37
CA HIS A 211 -13.43 -16.34 6.68
C HIS A 211 -13.56 -17.84 6.37
N ALA A 212 -12.54 -18.43 5.75
CA ALA A 212 -12.54 -19.86 5.40
C ALA A 212 -12.61 -20.79 6.61
N ALA A 213 -11.96 -20.42 7.73
CA ALA A 213 -12.03 -21.18 8.97
C ALA A 213 -13.41 -21.06 9.65
N ALA A 214 -14.00 -19.88 9.59
CA ALA A 214 -15.34 -19.61 10.12
C ALA A 214 -16.43 -20.37 9.33
N GLU A 215 -16.35 -20.39 8.01
CA GLU A 215 -17.26 -21.17 7.15
C GLU A 215 -17.27 -22.68 7.49
N LYS A 216 -16.15 -23.19 7.97
CA LYS A 216 -16.03 -24.59 8.44
C LYS A 216 -16.45 -24.77 9.90
N GLY A 217 -16.87 -23.73 10.59
CA GLY A 217 -17.26 -23.75 12.00
C GLY A 217 -16.08 -23.97 12.96
N TRP A 218 -14.84 -23.74 12.52
CA TRP A 218 -13.64 -23.91 13.37
C TRP A 218 -13.35 -22.69 14.23
N LEU A 219 -13.76 -21.50 13.77
CA LEU A 219 -13.60 -20.23 14.46
C LEU A 219 -14.92 -19.46 14.45
N ASP A 220 -15.15 -18.66 15.49
CA ASP A 220 -16.14 -17.60 15.47
C ASP A 220 -15.57 -16.40 14.69
N TYR A 221 -16.26 -16.01 13.62
CA TYR A 221 -15.77 -14.98 12.70
C TYR A 221 -15.58 -13.62 13.39
N GLU A 222 -16.62 -13.13 14.06
CA GLU A 222 -16.62 -11.78 14.63
C GLU A 222 -15.59 -11.66 15.76
N ASN A 223 -15.61 -12.61 16.70
CA ASN A 223 -14.69 -12.62 17.83
C ASN A 223 -13.23 -12.78 17.39
N THR A 224 -12.96 -13.67 16.44
CA THR A 224 -11.60 -13.88 15.90
C THR A 224 -11.09 -12.63 15.19
N TYR A 225 -11.95 -11.97 14.40
CA TYR A 225 -11.55 -10.79 13.65
C TYR A 225 -11.26 -9.60 14.59
N ILE A 226 -12.11 -9.39 15.61
CA ILE A 226 -11.89 -8.38 16.65
C ILE A 226 -10.58 -8.68 17.41
N GLU A 227 -10.29 -9.94 17.75
CA GLU A 227 -9.06 -10.32 18.43
C GLU A 227 -7.81 -10.02 17.58
N ILE A 228 -7.86 -10.29 16.26
CA ILE A 228 -6.79 -9.95 15.32
C ILE A 228 -6.55 -8.44 15.27
N LEU A 229 -7.59 -7.65 15.07
CA LEU A 229 -7.47 -6.19 15.04
C LEU A 229 -6.95 -5.62 16.36
N THR A 230 -7.43 -6.17 17.50
CA THR A 230 -6.94 -5.82 18.84
C THR A 230 -5.46 -6.17 18.99
N SER A 231 -5.02 -7.31 18.46
CA SER A 231 -3.62 -7.73 18.53
C SER A 231 -2.70 -6.81 17.73
N ILE A 232 -3.15 -6.39 16.55
CA ILE A 232 -2.44 -5.41 15.70
C ILE A 232 -2.35 -4.05 16.42
N LYS A 233 -3.47 -3.58 17.00
CA LYS A 233 -3.51 -2.33 17.77
C LYS A 233 -2.60 -2.41 19.01
N ARG A 234 -2.64 -3.51 19.74
CA ARG A 234 -1.79 -3.74 20.92
C ARG A 234 -0.30 -3.79 20.58
N ALA A 235 0.05 -4.23 19.38
CA ALA A 235 1.43 -4.21 18.88
C ALA A 235 1.95 -2.78 18.62
N GLY A 236 1.08 -1.76 18.65
CA GLY A 236 1.47 -0.35 18.50
C GLY A 236 1.01 0.31 17.21
N ALA A 237 0.14 -0.34 16.42
CA ALA A 237 -0.42 0.32 15.24
C ALA A 237 -1.37 1.46 15.65
N ASP A 238 -1.18 2.65 15.06
CA ASP A 238 -2.10 3.79 15.20
C ASP A 238 -3.28 3.65 14.25
N MET A 239 -3.03 3.11 13.07
CA MET A 239 -4.02 2.89 12.01
C MET A 239 -3.96 1.45 11.51
N ILE A 240 -5.13 0.90 11.15
CA ILE A 240 -5.23 -0.44 10.57
C ILE A 240 -5.96 -0.34 9.23
N LEU A 241 -5.29 -0.78 8.16
CA LEU A 241 -5.93 -1.01 6.87
C LEU A 241 -6.41 -2.45 6.78
N SER A 242 -7.60 -2.66 6.27
CA SER A 242 -8.13 -4.00 6.03
C SER A 242 -8.82 -4.11 4.68
N SER A 243 -8.74 -5.28 4.08
CA SER A 243 -9.37 -5.54 2.78
C SER A 243 -10.86 -5.80 2.95
N VAL A 244 -11.67 -5.04 2.20
CA VAL A 244 -13.13 -5.23 2.11
C VAL A 244 -13.57 -5.76 0.75
N SER A 245 -12.64 -6.09 -0.13
CA SER A 245 -12.89 -6.46 -1.52
C SER A 245 -13.74 -7.73 -1.71
N TYR A 246 -13.89 -8.54 -0.66
CA TYR A 246 -14.73 -9.75 -0.67
C TYR A 246 -16.04 -9.60 0.09
N THR A 247 -16.38 -8.39 0.56
CA THR A 247 -17.46 -8.25 1.51
C THR A 247 -18.52 -7.27 1.05
N HIS A 248 -19.72 -7.78 0.86
CA HIS A 248 -20.95 -7.09 1.19
C HIS A 248 -21.18 -7.02 2.72
N LEU A 249 -20.15 -7.27 3.52
CA LEU A 249 -20.21 -7.18 4.98
C LEU A 249 -19.92 -5.75 5.40
N THR A 250 -20.89 -5.11 5.97
CA THR A 250 -20.69 -3.94 6.81
C THR A 250 -19.80 -4.40 7.98
N LEU A 251 -18.51 -4.01 7.97
CA LEU A 251 -17.69 -4.12 9.16
C LEU A 251 -18.42 -3.38 10.28
N PRO A 252 -18.62 -3.98 11.46
CA PRO A 252 -19.09 -3.22 12.61
C PRO A 252 -18.12 -2.06 12.79
N THR A 253 -18.66 -0.85 12.87
CA THR A 253 -17.87 0.34 13.16
C THR A 253 -17.32 0.13 14.57
N ILE A 254 -16.05 -0.23 14.70
CA ILE A 254 -15.38 -0.24 16.00
C ILE A 254 -15.20 1.22 16.36
N ALA A 255 -16.25 1.80 16.95
CA ALA A 255 -16.18 3.12 17.54
C ALA A 255 -15.30 3.04 18.79
N GLY A 256 -14.16 3.69 18.76
CA GLY A 256 -13.36 3.99 19.93
C GLY A 256 -12.47 2.83 20.44
N VAL A 257 -11.52 2.42 19.64
CA VAL A 257 -10.27 1.82 20.19
C VAL A 257 -9.13 2.75 19.85
#